data_c60c8e17352ef161950144bb3c6930e3
#
_entry.id   c60c8e17352ef161950144bb3c6930e3
#
_cell.length_a   1.000
_cell.length_b   1.000
_cell.length_c   1.000
_cell.angle_alpha   90.00
_cell.angle_beta   90.00
_cell.angle_gamma   90.00
#
_symmetry.space_group_name_H-M   'P 1'
#
loop_
_entity.id
_entity.type
_entity.pdbx_description
1 polymer ?
#
loop_
_entity_poly.entity_id
_entity_poly.type
_entity_poly.pdbx_seq_one_letter_code
_entity_poly.pdbx_strand_id
1 'polypeptide(L)'
;MLSLPDLSIRQLEYLIAVAEENTWADASEAVGVTPSALSQGLAELERRVGVSLFDRVGRRRILHPNAEVLLDHAQQVISLTSDLAKWSDRMRNANEGTIRVGMIDIAAVNYFQGVLKDFRIEHPSLNFHLNVSPSRPLIDALQRGQLDLVVCIEPDYEIKGV
;
A
#
# COMPACT_ATOMS: atom_id res chain seq x y z
N MET A 1 -26.15 -9.25 13.72
CA MET A 1 -24.92 -8.46 13.87
C MET A 1 -23.77 -9.35 13.42
N LEU A 2 -23.08 -9.00 12.34
CA LEU A 2 -21.89 -9.77 11.91
C LEU A 2 -20.83 -9.65 13.00
N SER A 3 -20.42 -10.80 13.57
CA SER A 3 -19.27 -10.83 14.49
C SER A 3 -18.01 -10.64 13.64
N LEU A 4 -17.46 -9.44 13.67
CA LEU A 4 -16.15 -9.20 13.03
C LEU A 4 -15.06 -9.92 13.82
N PRO A 5 -14.09 -10.54 13.15
CA PRO A 5 -12.93 -11.10 13.84
C PRO A 5 -12.16 -9.97 14.53
N ASP A 6 -11.63 -10.23 15.72
CA ASP A 6 -10.79 -9.28 16.46
C ASP A 6 -9.38 -9.27 15.85
N LEU A 7 -9.22 -8.55 14.76
CA LEU A 7 -7.97 -8.42 14.00
C LEU A 7 -7.33 -7.05 14.25
N SER A 8 -6.01 -7.00 14.35
CA SER A 8 -5.28 -5.74 14.38
C SER A 8 -4.71 -5.40 13.00
N ILE A 9 -4.70 -4.12 12.64
CA ILE A 9 -4.06 -3.60 11.42
C ILE A 9 -2.60 -4.08 11.34
N ARG A 10 -1.90 -4.06 12.47
CA ARG A 10 -0.51 -4.51 12.54
C ARG A 10 -0.31 -6.00 12.17
N GLN A 11 -1.27 -6.86 12.46
CA GLN A 11 -1.21 -8.26 12.02
C GLN A 11 -1.39 -8.39 10.50
N LEU A 12 -2.20 -7.52 9.89
CA LEU A 12 -2.36 -7.46 8.44
C LEU A 12 -1.08 -6.92 7.76
N GLU A 13 -0.43 -5.92 8.34
CA GLU A 13 0.90 -5.44 7.88
C GLU A 13 1.94 -6.56 7.92
N TYR A 14 1.94 -7.38 8.96
CA TYR A 14 2.85 -8.53 9.08
C TYR A 14 2.61 -9.56 7.96
N LEU A 15 1.35 -9.86 7.65
CA LEU A 15 1.01 -10.78 6.56
C LEU A 15 1.49 -10.26 5.22
N ILE A 16 1.26 -8.98 4.93
CA ILE A 16 1.69 -8.33 3.70
C ILE A 16 3.23 -8.36 3.60
N ALA A 17 3.93 -7.98 4.65
CA ALA A 17 5.40 -7.97 4.65
C ALA A 17 5.99 -9.36 4.37
N VAL A 18 5.45 -10.42 4.97
CA VAL A 18 5.91 -11.80 4.71
C VAL A 18 5.58 -12.27 3.30
N ALA A 19 4.53 -11.75 2.68
CA ALA A 19 4.17 -12.08 1.31
C ALA A 19 5.04 -11.33 0.27
N GLU A 20 5.50 -10.12 0.60
CA GLU A 20 6.28 -9.27 -0.30
C GLU A 20 7.80 -9.51 -0.19
N GLU A 21 8.28 -9.87 0.99
CA GLU A 21 9.71 -10.01 1.25
C GLU A 21 10.21 -11.46 1.02
N ASN A 22 11.49 -11.58 0.62
CA ASN A 22 12.09 -12.87 0.32
C ASN A 22 12.32 -13.74 1.56
N THR A 23 12.54 -13.11 2.71
CA THR A 23 12.79 -13.81 3.98
C THR A 23 12.00 -13.21 5.14
N TRP A 24 11.76 -14.01 6.16
CA TRP A 24 11.11 -13.55 7.40
C TRP A 24 11.96 -12.53 8.16
N ALA A 25 13.27 -12.54 7.98
CA ALA A 25 14.16 -11.53 8.55
C ALA A 25 13.93 -10.18 7.89
N ASP A 26 13.91 -10.14 6.54
CA ASP A 26 13.64 -8.92 5.78
C ASP A 26 12.23 -8.38 6.09
N ALA A 27 11.23 -9.26 6.15
CA ALA A 27 9.87 -8.88 6.53
C ALA A 27 9.79 -8.26 7.93
N SER A 28 10.53 -8.81 8.91
CA SER A 28 10.56 -8.26 10.27
C SER A 28 11.24 -6.88 10.32
N GLU A 29 12.27 -6.68 9.53
CA GLU A 29 12.95 -5.39 9.39
C GLU A 29 12.03 -4.36 8.72
N ALA A 30 11.35 -4.74 7.63
CA ALA A 30 10.41 -3.87 6.91
C ALA A 30 9.30 -3.32 7.80
N VAL A 31 8.76 -4.12 8.73
CA VAL A 31 7.71 -3.68 9.67
C VAL A 31 8.25 -3.20 11.03
N GLY A 32 9.57 -3.14 11.19
CA GLY A 32 10.23 -2.59 12.38
C GLY A 32 10.02 -3.41 13.67
N VAL A 33 10.02 -4.75 13.56
CA VAL A 33 9.87 -5.66 14.71
C VAL A 33 10.94 -6.76 14.71
N THR A 34 11.02 -7.52 15.81
CA THR A 34 11.86 -8.70 15.86
C THR A 34 11.21 -9.89 15.12
N PRO A 35 11.99 -10.83 14.55
CA PRO A 35 11.45 -12.03 13.91
C PRO A 35 10.53 -12.86 14.84
N SER A 36 10.81 -12.85 16.15
CA SER A 36 9.95 -13.51 17.15
C SER A 36 8.59 -12.81 17.27
N ALA A 37 8.56 -11.47 17.33
CA ALA A 37 7.32 -10.71 17.41
C ALA A 37 6.49 -10.86 16.12
N LEU A 38 7.13 -10.85 14.95
CA LEU A 38 6.48 -11.12 13.68
C LEU A 38 5.83 -12.50 13.67
N SER A 39 6.58 -13.55 14.08
CA SER A 39 6.07 -14.92 14.14
C SER A 39 4.90 -15.08 15.10
N GLN A 40 4.96 -14.44 16.28
CA GLN A 40 3.86 -14.48 17.27
C GLN A 40 2.62 -13.75 16.75
N GLY A 41 2.80 -12.59 16.13
CA GLY A 41 1.70 -11.81 15.55
C GLY A 41 0.97 -12.56 14.45
N LEU A 42 1.71 -13.28 13.59
CA LEU A 42 1.13 -14.10 12.53
C LEU A 42 0.46 -15.38 13.06
N ALA A 43 1.03 -16.02 14.06
CA ALA A 43 0.37 -17.17 14.72
C ALA A 43 -0.94 -16.76 15.40
N GLU A 44 -0.99 -15.58 16.00
CA GLU A 44 -2.21 -15.03 16.58
C GLU A 44 -3.23 -14.68 15.48
N LEU A 45 -2.79 -14.16 14.32
CA LEU A 45 -3.66 -13.92 13.17
C LEU A 45 -4.31 -15.24 12.69
N GLU A 46 -3.50 -16.31 12.49
CA GLU A 46 -4.01 -17.64 12.13
C GLU A 46 -5.08 -18.13 13.12
N ARG A 47 -4.79 -17.98 14.41
CA ARG A 47 -5.73 -18.38 15.47
C ARG A 47 -7.06 -17.61 15.41
N ARG A 48 -7.03 -16.31 15.11
CA ARG A 48 -8.21 -15.44 15.06
C ARG A 48 -9.06 -15.65 13.83
N VAL A 49 -8.41 -15.86 12.67
CA VAL A 49 -9.13 -16.16 11.42
C VAL A 49 -9.55 -17.63 11.32
N GLY A 50 -8.97 -18.51 12.13
CA GLY A 50 -9.32 -19.93 12.20
C GLY A 50 -8.83 -20.76 11.01
N VAL A 51 -7.89 -20.24 10.22
CA VAL A 51 -7.28 -20.96 9.08
C VAL A 51 -5.76 -20.82 9.12
N SER A 52 -5.06 -21.85 8.63
CA SER A 52 -3.61 -21.78 8.46
C SER A 52 -3.26 -20.87 7.28
N LEU A 53 -2.35 -19.95 7.52
CA LEU A 53 -1.86 -19.00 6.51
C LEU A 53 -0.51 -19.43 5.93
N PHE A 54 0.17 -20.35 6.58
CA PHE A 54 1.50 -20.80 6.19
C PHE A 54 1.64 -22.30 6.23
N ASP A 55 2.23 -22.86 5.18
CA ASP A 55 2.67 -24.25 5.14
C ASP A 55 4.13 -24.38 5.58
N ARG A 56 4.47 -25.51 6.18
CA ARG A 56 5.84 -25.84 6.54
C ARG A 56 6.44 -26.78 5.50
N VAL A 57 7.41 -26.26 4.74
CA VAL A 57 8.18 -27.07 3.79
C VAL A 57 9.62 -27.15 4.28
N GLY A 58 9.94 -28.23 5.03
CA GLY A 58 11.22 -28.38 5.71
C GLY A 58 11.44 -27.30 6.79
N ARG A 59 12.45 -26.45 6.58
CA ARG A 59 12.75 -25.30 7.45
C ARG A 59 12.11 -23.97 6.98
N ARG A 60 11.44 -23.99 5.82
CA ARG A 60 10.80 -22.79 5.27
C ARG A 60 9.32 -22.79 5.60
N ARG A 61 8.78 -21.60 5.83
CA ARG A 61 7.34 -21.33 5.83
C ARG A 61 7.00 -20.67 4.50
N ILE A 62 6.04 -21.20 3.79
CA ILE A 62 5.50 -20.64 2.55
C ILE A 62 4.04 -20.25 2.78
N LEU A 63 3.58 -19.23 2.05
CA LEU A 63 2.19 -18.80 2.14
C LEU A 63 1.28 -19.92 1.63
N HIS A 64 0.25 -20.26 2.43
CA HIS A 64 -0.76 -21.24 2.02
C HIS A 64 -1.66 -20.62 0.95
N PRO A 65 -2.13 -21.35 -0.08
CA PRO A 65 -3.01 -20.79 -1.13
C PRO A 65 -4.26 -20.09 -0.58
N ASN A 66 -4.85 -20.59 0.51
CA ASN A 66 -6.00 -19.93 1.14
C ASN A 66 -5.66 -18.56 1.76
N ALA A 67 -4.39 -18.28 2.03
CA ALA A 67 -3.96 -17.00 2.57
C ALA A 67 -3.95 -15.88 1.52
N GLU A 68 -3.94 -16.21 0.23
CA GLU A 68 -4.01 -15.21 -0.85
C GLU A 68 -5.28 -14.35 -0.75
N VAL A 69 -6.41 -14.98 -0.44
CA VAL A 69 -7.69 -14.25 -0.25
C VAL A 69 -7.60 -13.29 0.93
N LEU A 70 -7.00 -13.75 2.04
CA LEU A 70 -6.80 -12.88 3.21
C LEU A 70 -5.79 -11.77 2.91
N LEU A 71 -4.77 -12.04 2.12
CA LEU A 71 -3.76 -11.06 1.69
C LEU A 71 -4.40 -9.95 0.86
N ASP A 72 -5.25 -10.30 -0.12
CA ASP A 72 -6.00 -9.33 -0.93
C ASP A 72 -6.86 -8.40 -0.02
N HIS A 73 -7.56 -8.98 0.96
CA HIS A 73 -8.34 -8.19 1.91
C HIS A 73 -7.46 -7.36 2.84
N ALA A 74 -6.34 -7.89 3.30
CA ALA A 74 -5.39 -7.17 4.14
C ALA A 74 -4.85 -5.91 3.42
N GLN A 75 -4.48 -6.05 2.16
CA GLN A 75 -4.02 -4.92 1.32
C GLN A 75 -5.10 -3.85 1.18
N GLN A 76 -6.37 -4.24 0.97
CA GLN A 76 -7.50 -3.31 0.90
C GLN A 76 -7.71 -2.56 2.23
N VAL A 77 -7.67 -3.26 3.36
CA VAL A 77 -7.82 -2.65 4.70
C VAL A 77 -6.67 -1.67 4.98
N ILE A 78 -5.43 -2.03 4.66
CA ILE A 78 -4.27 -1.15 4.82
C ILE A 78 -4.39 0.09 3.93
N SER A 79 -4.83 -0.06 2.68
CA SER A 79 -5.08 1.06 1.76
C SER A 79 -6.14 2.02 2.34
N LEU A 80 -7.29 1.50 2.78
CA LEU A 80 -8.35 2.31 3.40
C LEU A 80 -7.87 3.02 4.67
N THR A 81 -7.05 2.36 5.48
CA THR A 81 -6.47 2.96 6.69
C THR A 81 -5.49 4.09 6.33
N SER A 82 -4.68 3.91 5.29
CA SER A 82 -3.81 4.95 4.75
C SER A 82 -4.60 6.16 4.25
N ASP A 83 -5.72 5.94 3.58
CA ASP A 83 -6.60 7.03 3.11
C ASP A 83 -7.24 7.79 4.27
N LEU A 84 -7.64 7.08 5.34
CA LEU A 84 -8.13 7.71 6.57
C LEU A 84 -7.04 8.57 7.23
N ALA A 85 -5.81 8.09 7.29
CA ALA A 85 -4.68 8.86 7.81
C ALA A 85 -4.44 10.14 6.98
N LYS A 86 -4.42 10.03 5.66
CA LYS A 86 -4.32 11.17 4.73
C LYS A 86 -5.46 12.16 4.89
N TRP A 87 -6.69 11.67 5.05
CA TRP A 87 -7.85 12.52 5.31
C TRP A 87 -7.69 13.27 6.64
N SER A 88 -7.26 12.59 7.69
CA SER A 88 -6.99 13.20 9.01
C SER A 88 -5.92 14.28 8.93
N ASP A 89 -4.84 14.04 8.17
CA ASP A 89 -3.78 15.02 7.97
C ASP A 89 -4.26 16.23 7.17
N ARG A 90 -5.08 16.02 6.13
CA ARG A 90 -5.73 17.13 5.39
C ARG A 90 -6.64 17.95 6.29
N MET A 91 -7.39 17.34 7.20
CA MET A 91 -8.25 18.05 8.17
C MET A 91 -7.45 18.84 9.19
N ARG A 92 -6.32 18.31 9.64
CA ARG A 92 -5.40 19.02 10.57
C ARG A 92 -4.66 20.17 9.90
N ASN A 93 -4.26 19.98 8.63
CA ASN A 93 -3.45 20.92 7.88
C ASN A 93 -4.27 21.57 6.75
N ALA A 94 -5.49 22.04 7.04
CA ALA A 94 -6.46 22.53 6.07
C ALA A 94 -5.94 23.62 5.08
N ASN A 95 -4.73 24.13 5.29
CA ASN A 95 -4.04 25.06 4.39
C ASN A 95 -2.77 24.50 3.73
N GLU A 96 -2.36 23.26 4.01
CA GLU A 96 -1.07 22.72 3.53
C GLU A 96 -1.23 21.25 3.06
N GLY A 97 -2.07 21.03 2.05
CA GLY A 97 -2.21 19.70 1.43
C GLY A 97 -0.98 19.32 0.59
N THR A 98 -0.66 18.03 0.53
CA THR A 98 0.31 17.51 -0.43
C THR A 98 -0.41 16.68 -1.47
N ILE A 99 -0.21 16.99 -2.76
CA ILE A 99 -0.68 16.19 -3.89
C ILE A 99 0.52 15.41 -4.44
N ARG A 100 0.40 14.08 -4.45
CA ARG A 100 1.41 13.18 -5.00
C ARG A 100 0.96 12.67 -6.36
N VAL A 101 1.61 13.13 -7.42
CA VAL A 101 1.28 12.78 -8.79
C VAL A 101 2.38 11.92 -9.39
N GLY A 102 1.99 10.78 -9.97
CA GLY A 102 2.86 9.94 -10.77
C GLY A 102 2.63 10.19 -12.26
N MET A 103 3.70 10.36 -13.05
CA MET A 103 3.58 10.49 -14.50
C MET A 103 4.65 9.68 -15.21
N ILE A 104 4.33 9.17 -16.40
CA ILE A 104 5.35 8.69 -17.33
C ILE A 104 6.13 9.89 -17.89
N ASP A 105 7.37 9.64 -18.25
CA ASP A 105 8.31 10.68 -18.71
C ASP A 105 7.74 11.53 -19.85
N ILE A 106 7.18 10.90 -20.88
CA ILE A 106 6.60 11.58 -22.02
C ILE A 106 5.44 12.53 -21.63
N ALA A 107 4.64 12.17 -20.64
CA ALA A 107 3.55 13.02 -20.15
C ALA A 107 4.12 14.22 -19.38
N ALA A 108 5.05 13.98 -18.46
CA ALA A 108 5.66 15.02 -17.65
C ALA A 108 6.38 16.07 -18.50
N VAL A 109 7.14 15.64 -19.52
CA VAL A 109 7.96 16.55 -20.35
C VAL A 109 7.16 17.27 -21.42
N ASN A 110 6.20 16.59 -22.08
CA ASN A 110 5.60 17.17 -23.29
C ASN A 110 4.19 17.77 -23.06
N TYR A 111 3.45 17.33 -22.06
CA TYR A 111 2.04 17.71 -21.96
C TYR A 111 1.67 18.46 -20.69
N PHE A 112 2.34 18.17 -19.56
CA PHE A 112 1.88 18.67 -18.26
C PHE A 112 2.72 19.81 -17.67
N GLN A 113 3.81 20.23 -18.30
CA GLN A 113 4.67 21.31 -17.76
C GLN A 113 3.91 22.62 -17.54
N GLY A 114 3.09 23.02 -18.51
CA GLY A 114 2.25 24.24 -18.41
C GLY A 114 1.22 24.11 -17.30
N VAL A 115 0.48 23.00 -17.30
CA VAL A 115 -0.56 22.71 -16.29
C VAL A 115 0.01 22.71 -14.88
N LEU A 116 1.15 22.06 -14.67
CA LEU A 116 1.80 21.99 -13.36
C LEU A 116 2.31 23.36 -12.89
N LYS A 117 2.82 24.18 -13.82
CA LYS A 117 3.24 25.55 -13.53
C LYS A 117 2.06 26.42 -13.10
N ASP A 118 0.98 26.39 -13.87
CA ASP A 118 -0.20 27.21 -13.62
C ASP A 118 -0.87 26.77 -12.31
N PHE A 119 -0.99 25.47 -12.07
CA PHE A 119 -1.51 24.93 -10.82
C PHE A 119 -0.72 25.40 -9.59
N ARG A 120 0.63 25.45 -9.65
CA ARG A 120 1.45 25.96 -8.54
C ARG A 120 1.28 27.46 -8.30
N ILE A 121 0.97 28.21 -9.34
CA ILE A 121 0.70 29.66 -9.24
C ILE A 121 -0.66 29.88 -8.57
N GLU A 122 -1.68 29.11 -8.96
CA GLU A 122 -3.03 29.24 -8.44
C GLU A 122 -3.18 28.68 -7.02
N HIS A 123 -2.37 27.66 -6.65
CA HIS A 123 -2.42 26.98 -5.36
C HIS A 123 -1.07 26.96 -4.64
N PRO A 124 -0.53 28.13 -4.23
CA PRO A 124 0.81 28.25 -3.67
C PRO A 124 0.96 27.56 -2.27
N SER A 125 -0.15 27.34 -1.57
CA SER A 125 -0.17 26.65 -0.26
C SER A 125 -0.17 25.13 -0.37
N LEU A 126 -0.36 24.57 -1.57
CA LEU A 126 -0.33 23.13 -1.78
C LEU A 126 1.09 22.64 -2.11
N ASN A 127 1.54 21.65 -1.36
CA ASN A 127 2.76 20.92 -1.70
C ASN A 127 2.48 19.98 -2.88
N PHE A 128 3.33 20.03 -3.89
CA PHE A 128 3.21 19.17 -5.06
C PHE A 128 4.43 18.26 -5.16
N HIS A 129 4.19 16.94 -5.14
CA HIS A 129 5.23 15.94 -5.31
C HIS A 129 5.02 15.18 -6.63
N LEU A 130 5.98 15.28 -7.54
CA LEU A 130 5.95 14.59 -8.83
C LEU A 130 6.90 13.40 -8.81
N ASN A 131 6.37 12.20 -9.12
CA ASN A 131 7.13 10.99 -9.35
C ASN A 131 7.10 10.64 -10.84
N VAL A 132 8.26 10.58 -11.48
CA VAL A 132 8.38 10.18 -12.88
C VAL A 132 8.92 8.76 -12.95
N SER A 133 8.12 7.83 -13.48
CA SER A 133 8.44 6.40 -13.53
C SER A 133 7.66 5.71 -14.66
N PRO A 134 8.01 4.48 -15.06
CA PRO A 134 7.20 3.68 -15.97
C PRO A 134 5.78 3.39 -15.42
N SER A 135 4.83 3.04 -16.33
CA SER A 135 3.41 2.86 -15.98
C SER A 135 3.19 1.87 -14.83
N ARG A 136 3.83 0.70 -14.86
CA ARG A 136 3.57 -0.36 -13.87
C ARG A 136 3.97 0.04 -12.44
N PRO A 137 5.18 0.54 -12.15
CA PRO A 137 5.53 1.07 -10.83
C PRO A 137 4.61 2.20 -10.35
N LEU A 138 4.11 3.05 -11.26
CA LEU A 138 3.18 4.12 -10.91
C LEU A 138 1.82 3.58 -10.48
N ILE A 139 1.29 2.58 -11.20
CA ILE A 139 0.02 1.92 -10.87
C ILE A 139 0.14 1.20 -9.53
N ASP A 140 1.23 0.46 -9.31
CA ASP A 140 1.50 -0.20 -8.04
C ASP A 140 1.58 0.79 -6.87
N ALA A 141 2.19 1.96 -7.09
CA ALA A 141 2.28 3.02 -6.08
C ALA A 141 0.90 3.68 -5.82
N LEU A 142 0.05 3.83 -6.85
CA LEU A 142 -1.32 4.31 -6.70
C LEU A 142 -2.16 3.33 -5.87
N GLN A 143 -2.10 2.04 -6.19
CA GLN A 143 -2.82 0.98 -5.45
C GLN A 143 -2.38 0.90 -3.98
N ARG A 144 -1.09 1.15 -3.68
CA ARG A 144 -0.58 1.25 -2.31
C ARG A 144 -0.85 2.59 -1.63
N GLY A 145 -1.58 3.49 -2.29
CA GLY A 145 -1.89 4.82 -1.75
C GLY A 145 -0.66 5.73 -1.57
N GLN A 146 0.45 5.44 -2.23
CA GLN A 146 1.67 6.26 -2.24
C GLN A 146 1.56 7.44 -3.22
N LEU A 147 0.66 7.34 -4.20
CA LEU A 147 0.29 8.40 -5.14
C LEU A 147 -1.21 8.68 -5.04
N ASP A 148 -1.60 9.92 -5.30
CA ASP A 148 -2.99 10.37 -5.32
C ASP A 148 -3.57 10.37 -6.73
N LEU A 149 -2.71 10.54 -7.75
CA LEU A 149 -3.06 10.57 -9.18
C LEU A 149 -1.93 9.96 -10.00
N VAL A 150 -2.30 9.24 -11.06
CA VAL A 150 -1.33 8.71 -12.03
C VAL A 150 -1.74 9.05 -13.46
N VAL A 151 -0.78 9.51 -14.26
CA VAL A 151 -0.90 9.69 -15.69
C VAL A 151 0.05 8.73 -16.39
N CYS A 152 -0.51 7.70 -17.00
CA CYS A 152 0.27 6.65 -17.65
C CYS A 152 -0.41 6.16 -18.94
N ILE A 153 0.25 5.24 -19.65
CA ILE A 153 -0.38 4.51 -20.75
C ILE A 153 -1.35 3.50 -20.14
N GLU A 154 -2.53 3.37 -20.75
CA GLU A 154 -3.53 2.39 -20.36
C GLU A 154 -2.91 1.00 -20.31
N PRO A 155 -2.97 0.29 -19.17
CA PRO A 155 -2.44 -1.05 -19.07
C PRO A 155 -3.31 -2.05 -19.82
N ASP A 156 -2.71 -3.12 -20.30
CA ASP A 156 -3.37 -4.25 -20.97
C ASP A 156 -3.99 -5.27 -19.99
N TYR A 157 -4.07 -4.91 -18.70
CA TYR A 157 -4.64 -5.72 -17.62
C TYR A 157 -5.58 -4.90 -16.76
N GLU A 158 -6.51 -5.58 -16.09
CA GLU A 158 -7.47 -4.94 -15.19
C GLU A 158 -6.80 -4.44 -13.91
N ILE A 159 -7.00 -3.16 -13.60
CA ILE A 159 -6.49 -2.55 -12.36
C ILE A 159 -7.56 -2.75 -11.27
N LYS A 160 -7.26 -3.56 -10.26
CA LYS A 160 -8.15 -3.76 -9.13
C LYS A 160 -8.06 -2.57 -8.17
N GLY A 161 -9.20 -2.05 -7.74
CA GLY A 161 -9.28 -1.06 -6.65
C GLY A 161 -8.96 0.39 -7.04
N VAL A 162 -9.04 0.74 -8.31
CA VAL A 162 -8.92 2.11 -8.82
C VAL A 162 -10.21 2.53 -9.48
#